data_b69f4d58af82ed38ae0739e062a21c81
#
_entry.id   b69f4d58af82ed38ae0739e062a21c81
#
_cell.length_a   1.000
_cell.length_b   1.000
_cell.length_c   1.000
_cell.angle_alpha   90.00
_cell.angle_beta   90.00
_cell.angle_gamma   90.00
#
_symmetry.space_group_name_H-M   'P 1'
#
loop_
_entity.id
_entity.type
_entity.pdbx_description
1 polymer ?
#
loop_
_entity_poly.entity_id
_entity_poly.type
_entity_poly.pdbx_seq_one_letter_code
_entity_poly.pdbx_strand_id
1 'polypeptide(L)'
;MGFREEVLTYNQRHQLISEGDRLLVACSGGADSIALLTFLHQQKDFFAIEIGCIHANHGLRGKESDEDESFVKNLCDSWNIKFYSKTLPIQKLLLQGNGNLQDICRRERYHFFEQVMEESHYNKLAVAHHADDQVESVFMGLTRGTRSNGMYAKRNIGKAELIRPLLSVTRKQIEHFLNEQHY
;
A
#
# COMPACT_ATOMS: atom_id res chain seq x y z
N MET A 1 7.56 -14.67 -16.94
CA MET A 1 8.11 -14.29 -15.64
C MET A 1 6.99 -14.40 -14.61
N GLY A 2 7.17 -15.12 -13.50
CA GLY A 2 6.19 -15.24 -12.45
C GLY A 2 6.10 -13.98 -11.60
N PHE A 3 5.04 -13.84 -10.78
CA PHE A 3 4.85 -12.69 -9.90
C PHE A 3 6.09 -12.35 -9.06
N ARG A 4 6.66 -13.35 -8.36
CA ARG A 4 7.82 -13.12 -7.46
C ARG A 4 9.05 -12.63 -8.22
N GLU A 5 9.36 -13.27 -9.33
CA GLU A 5 10.52 -12.93 -10.15
C GLU A 5 10.42 -11.52 -10.73
N GLU A 6 9.21 -11.14 -11.18
CA GLU A 6 8.94 -9.79 -11.69
C GLU A 6 9.14 -8.73 -10.61
N VAL A 7 8.56 -8.95 -9.41
CA VAL A 7 8.70 -8.00 -8.28
C VAL A 7 10.16 -7.89 -7.83
N LEU A 8 10.90 -9.00 -7.75
CA LEU A 8 12.32 -8.98 -7.38
C LEU A 8 13.17 -8.23 -8.40
N THR A 9 12.94 -8.49 -9.70
CA THR A 9 13.65 -7.80 -10.79
C THR A 9 13.36 -6.31 -10.78
N TYR A 10 12.07 -5.94 -10.58
CA TYR A 10 11.65 -4.54 -10.50
C TYR A 10 12.25 -3.83 -9.28
N ASN A 11 12.25 -4.49 -8.12
CA ASN A 11 12.89 -4.00 -6.91
C ASN A 11 14.38 -3.71 -7.11
N GLN A 12 15.11 -4.65 -7.72
CA GLN A 12 16.54 -4.49 -8.00
C GLN A 12 16.80 -3.32 -8.95
N ARG A 13 16.03 -3.23 -10.04
CA ARG A 13 16.16 -2.17 -11.05
C ARG A 13 15.97 -0.78 -10.46
N HIS A 14 14.99 -0.61 -9.58
CA HIS A 14 14.61 0.68 -9.02
C HIS A 14 15.16 0.93 -7.61
N GLN A 15 15.88 -0.04 -7.04
CA GLN A 15 16.45 0.04 -5.70
C GLN A 15 15.40 0.47 -4.66
N LEU A 16 14.26 -0.26 -4.62
CA LEU A 16 13.13 0.11 -3.77
C LEU A 16 13.33 -0.31 -2.32
N ILE A 17 13.90 -1.50 -2.11
CA ILE A 17 14.10 -2.11 -0.79
C ILE A 17 15.59 -2.40 -0.63
N SER A 18 16.15 -2.01 0.49
CA SER A 18 17.54 -2.23 0.86
C SER A 18 17.62 -2.95 2.20
N GLU A 19 18.74 -3.60 2.46
CA GLU A 19 19.04 -4.21 3.75
C GLU A 19 18.92 -3.18 4.88
N GLY A 20 18.30 -3.57 5.98
CA GLY A 20 18.08 -2.73 7.14
C GLY A 20 16.88 -1.77 7.03
N ASP A 21 16.15 -1.77 5.92
CA ASP A 21 14.93 -0.96 5.80
C ASP A 21 13.86 -1.40 6.80
N ARG A 22 13.11 -0.42 7.29
CA ARG A 22 11.92 -0.62 8.10
C ARG A 22 10.70 -0.16 7.31
N LEU A 23 9.96 -1.13 6.75
CA LEU A 23 8.85 -0.89 5.86
C LEU A 23 7.52 -0.88 6.60
N LEU A 24 6.72 0.16 6.38
CA LEU A 24 5.31 0.19 6.75
C LEU A 24 4.48 -0.16 5.50
N VAL A 25 3.73 -1.26 5.55
CA VAL A 25 2.92 -1.73 4.41
C VAL A 25 1.50 -1.23 4.55
N ALA A 26 1.05 -0.40 3.61
CA ALA A 26 -0.33 0.07 3.58
C ALA A 26 -1.24 -1.05 3.05
N CYS A 27 -2.10 -1.58 3.90
CA CYS A 27 -2.98 -2.69 3.60
C CYS A 27 -4.45 -2.30 3.78
N SER A 28 -5.21 -2.32 2.69
CA SER A 28 -6.65 -1.98 2.69
C SER A 28 -7.57 -3.17 2.95
N GLY A 29 -7.04 -4.39 2.92
CA GLY A 29 -7.81 -5.65 2.92
C GLY A 29 -8.11 -6.18 1.51
N GLY A 30 -7.94 -5.36 0.48
CA GLY A 30 -8.10 -5.80 -0.92
C GLY A 30 -6.92 -6.65 -1.42
N ALA A 31 -7.18 -7.46 -2.46
CA ALA A 31 -6.25 -8.44 -3.01
C ALA A 31 -4.83 -7.91 -3.24
N ASP A 32 -4.70 -6.74 -3.86
CA ASP A 32 -3.39 -6.17 -4.20
C ASP A 32 -2.56 -5.88 -2.94
N SER A 33 -3.20 -5.33 -1.91
CA SER A 33 -2.54 -5.00 -0.65
C SER A 33 -2.20 -6.26 0.17
N ILE A 34 -3.02 -7.29 0.11
CA ILE A 34 -2.74 -8.60 0.72
C ILE A 34 -1.58 -9.27 0.00
N ALA A 35 -1.55 -9.24 -1.35
CA ALA A 35 -0.43 -9.78 -2.12
C ALA A 35 0.91 -9.09 -1.78
N LEU A 36 0.90 -7.77 -1.65
CA LEU A 36 2.09 -7.02 -1.26
C LEU A 36 2.56 -7.41 0.15
N LEU A 37 1.65 -7.45 1.12
CA LEU A 37 1.96 -7.80 2.51
C LEU A 37 2.49 -9.24 2.59
N THR A 38 1.83 -10.20 1.91
CA THR A 38 2.25 -11.60 1.84
C THR A 38 3.64 -11.75 1.22
N PHE A 39 3.88 -11.09 0.09
CA PHE A 39 5.17 -11.11 -0.58
C PHE A 39 6.29 -10.58 0.32
N LEU A 40 6.10 -9.40 0.91
CA LEU A 40 7.10 -8.78 1.78
C LEU A 40 7.35 -9.61 3.04
N HIS A 41 6.31 -10.19 3.63
CA HIS A 41 6.46 -11.11 4.76
C HIS A 41 7.32 -12.33 4.40
N GLN A 42 7.09 -12.95 3.25
CA GLN A 42 7.85 -14.11 2.78
C GLN A 42 9.30 -13.77 2.39
N GLN A 43 9.57 -12.53 2.02
CA GLN A 43 10.88 -12.07 1.58
C GLN A 43 11.64 -11.26 2.65
N LYS A 44 11.08 -11.07 3.85
CA LYS A 44 11.68 -10.20 4.88
C LYS A 44 13.09 -10.60 5.28
N ASP A 45 13.33 -11.91 5.42
CA ASP A 45 14.66 -12.43 5.80
C ASP A 45 15.66 -12.32 4.63
N PHE A 46 15.19 -12.54 3.38
CA PHE A 46 16.00 -12.36 2.19
C PHE A 46 16.47 -10.92 2.01
N PHE A 47 15.59 -9.95 2.28
CA PHE A 47 15.94 -8.52 2.23
C PHE A 47 16.58 -8.00 3.51
N ALA A 48 16.61 -8.78 4.59
CA ALA A 48 17.02 -8.35 5.93
C ALA A 48 16.28 -7.07 6.38
N ILE A 49 14.94 -7.07 6.31
CA ILE A 49 14.08 -5.92 6.61
C ILE A 49 13.13 -6.21 7.77
N GLU A 50 12.68 -5.14 8.42
CA GLU A 50 11.54 -5.17 9.34
C GLU A 50 10.28 -4.69 8.62
N ILE A 51 9.13 -5.32 8.89
CA ILE A 51 7.83 -4.92 8.35
C ILE A 51 6.81 -4.64 9.44
N GLY A 52 6.03 -3.59 9.26
CA GLY A 52 4.79 -3.31 9.96
C GLY A 52 3.66 -3.16 8.95
N CYS A 53 2.42 -3.27 9.40
CA CYS A 53 1.24 -3.11 8.57
C CYS A 53 0.39 -1.96 9.09
N ILE A 54 -0.14 -1.13 8.17
CA ILE A 54 -1.02 -0.02 8.52
C ILE A 54 -2.31 -0.06 7.71
N HIS A 55 -3.44 0.02 8.40
CA HIS A 55 -4.78 0.03 7.83
C HIS A 55 -5.50 1.34 8.17
N ALA A 56 -6.00 2.04 7.17
CA ALA A 56 -6.83 3.23 7.35
C ALA A 56 -8.29 2.89 7.08
N ASN A 57 -9.10 2.76 8.13
CA ASN A 57 -10.52 2.54 8.01
C ASN A 57 -11.24 3.88 7.74
N HIS A 58 -11.82 4.01 6.54
CA HIS A 58 -12.51 5.24 6.15
C HIS A 58 -13.94 5.35 6.72
N GLY A 59 -14.47 4.26 7.29
CA GLY A 59 -15.82 4.21 7.88
C GLY A 59 -16.97 4.43 6.87
N LEU A 60 -16.70 4.28 5.57
CA LEU A 60 -17.67 4.61 4.51
C LEU A 60 -18.61 3.44 4.17
N ARG A 61 -18.17 2.21 4.40
CA ARG A 61 -18.90 0.97 4.10
C ARG A 61 -19.42 0.25 5.35
N GLY A 62 -19.39 0.92 6.51
CA GLY A 62 -19.88 0.35 7.77
C GLY A 62 -19.19 -1.00 8.09
N LYS A 63 -19.99 -2.06 8.27
CA LYS A 63 -19.49 -3.39 8.67
C LYS A 63 -18.44 -3.98 7.75
N GLU A 64 -18.51 -3.76 6.43
CA GLU A 64 -17.49 -4.25 5.50
C GLU A 64 -16.11 -3.65 5.78
N SER A 65 -16.06 -2.37 6.16
CA SER A 65 -14.79 -1.72 6.53
C SER A 65 -14.20 -2.30 7.81
N ASP A 66 -15.05 -2.70 8.76
CA ASP A 66 -14.63 -3.31 10.02
C ASP A 66 -14.20 -4.77 9.81
N GLU A 67 -14.83 -5.48 8.88
CA GLU A 67 -14.46 -6.84 8.47
C GLU A 67 -13.09 -6.84 7.78
N ASP A 68 -12.85 -5.91 6.86
CA ASP A 68 -11.54 -5.72 6.21
C ASP A 68 -10.44 -5.46 7.26
N GLU A 69 -10.69 -4.56 8.22
CA GLU A 69 -9.74 -4.25 9.30
C GLU A 69 -9.45 -5.49 10.16
N SER A 70 -10.51 -6.22 10.55
CA SER A 70 -10.38 -7.44 11.35
C SER A 70 -9.61 -8.54 10.62
N PHE A 71 -9.86 -8.70 9.32
CA PHE A 71 -9.14 -9.66 8.48
C PHE A 71 -7.64 -9.34 8.43
N VAL A 72 -7.27 -8.09 8.12
CA VAL A 72 -5.87 -7.66 8.07
C VAL A 72 -5.20 -7.81 9.43
N LYS A 73 -5.90 -7.46 10.52
CA LYS A 73 -5.40 -7.62 11.88
C LYS A 73 -5.08 -9.08 12.19
N ASN A 74 -6.02 -9.99 11.95
CA ASN A 74 -5.83 -11.42 12.22
C ASN A 74 -4.64 -11.99 11.41
N LEU A 75 -4.48 -11.55 10.17
CA LEU A 75 -3.35 -11.93 9.34
C LEU A 75 -2.02 -11.46 9.94
N CYS A 76 -1.94 -10.20 10.36
CA CYS A 76 -0.77 -9.65 11.01
C CYS A 76 -0.43 -10.35 12.33
N ASP A 77 -1.44 -10.65 13.15
CA ASP A 77 -1.28 -11.38 14.41
C ASP A 77 -0.70 -12.80 14.16
N SER A 78 -1.18 -13.50 13.11
CA SER A 78 -0.69 -14.84 12.75
C SER A 78 0.77 -14.85 12.28
N TRP A 79 1.25 -13.73 11.73
CA TRP A 79 2.63 -13.56 11.24
C TRP A 79 3.55 -12.79 12.20
N ASN A 80 3.04 -12.41 13.37
CA ASN A 80 3.74 -11.56 14.33
C ASN A 80 4.23 -10.24 13.71
N ILE A 81 3.37 -9.62 12.87
CA ILE A 81 3.59 -8.32 12.26
C ILE A 81 2.89 -7.25 13.10
N LYS A 82 3.60 -6.18 13.44
CA LYS A 82 3.01 -5.05 14.15
C LYS A 82 1.94 -4.36 13.31
N PHE A 83 0.73 -4.28 13.85
CA PHE A 83 -0.44 -3.73 13.16
C PHE A 83 -0.85 -2.38 13.74
N TYR A 84 -1.11 -1.42 12.86
CA TYR A 84 -1.61 -0.09 13.19
C TYR A 84 -2.90 0.15 12.43
N SER A 85 -3.94 0.57 13.14
CA SER A 85 -5.20 0.96 12.49
C SER A 85 -5.79 2.22 13.09
N LYS A 86 -6.58 2.92 12.28
CA LYS A 86 -7.32 4.10 12.70
C LYS A 86 -8.56 4.26 11.84
N THR A 87 -9.71 4.49 12.49
CA THR A 87 -10.91 4.96 11.81
C THR A 87 -10.78 6.46 11.55
N LEU A 88 -10.82 6.85 10.29
CA LEU A 88 -10.65 8.24 9.87
C LEU A 88 -11.98 9.01 9.97
N PRO A 89 -11.99 10.30 10.41
CA PRO A 89 -13.21 11.08 10.62
C PRO A 89 -13.78 11.65 9.30
N ILE A 90 -13.89 10.84 8.26
CA ILE A 90 -14.21 11.27 6.89
C ILE A 90 -15.57 11.94 6.80
N GLN A 91 -16.62 11.33 7.40
CA GLN A 91 -17.97 11.89 7.36
C GLN A 91 -18.05 13.26 8.04
N LYS A 92 -17.38 13.41 9.19
CA LYS A 92 -17.32 14.69 9.91
C LYS A 92 -16.67 15.79 9.06
N LEU A 93 -15.57 15.47 8.38
CA LEU A 93 -14.84 16.43 7.54
C LEU A 93 -15.61 16.80 6.27
N LEU A 94 -16.36 15.87 5.69
CA LEU A 94 -17.27 16.15 4.55
C LEU A 94 -18.36 17.14 4.94
N LEU A 95 -18.99 16.96 6.11
CA LEU A 95 -20.03 17.87 6.61
C LEU A 95 -19.52 19.29 6.88
N GLN A 96 -18.21 19.42 7.16
CA GLN A 96 -17.55 20.72 7.34
C GLN A 96 -17.18 21.41 6.02
N GLY A 97 -17.45 20.82 4.86
CA GLY A 97 -17.16 21.41 3.55
C GLY A 97 -15.67 21.45 3.17
N ASN A 98 -14.84 20.59 3.77
CA ASN A 98 -13.37 20.62 3.63
C ASN A 98 -12.83 19.98 2.32
N GLY A 99 -13.62 19.89 1.26
CA GLY A 99 -13.23 19.37 -0.04
C GLY A 99 -14.06 18.18 -0.50
N ASN A 100 -13.64 17.53 -1.60
CA ASN A 100 -14.33 16.33 -2.07
C ASN A 100 -13.90 15.09 -1.28
N LEU A 101 -14.73 14.04 -1.34
CA LEU A 101 -14.53 12.79 -0.60
C LEU A 101 -13.16 12.16 -0.83
N GLN A 102 -12.71 12.10 -2.08
CA GLN A 102 -11.46 11.42 -2.45
C GLN A 102 -10.25 12.17 -1.89
N ASP A 103 -10.25 13.49 -1.96
CA ASP A 103 -9.16 14.33 -1.44
C ASP A 103 -9.07 14.25 0.08
N ILE A 104 -10.23 14.29 0.78
CA ILE A 104 -10.30 14.15 2.23
C ILE A 104 -9.74 12.77 2.65
N CYS A 105 -10.26 11.69 2.04
CA CYS A 105 -9.78 10.33 2.33
C CYS A 105 -8.27 10.19 2.10
N ARG A 106 -7.78 10.74 1.00
CA ARG A 106 -6.35 10.70 0.67
C ARG A 106 -5.52 11.47 1.69
N ARG A 107 -5.90 12.72 2.01
CA ARG A 107 -5.19 13.57 2.96
C ARG A 107 -5.11 12.95 4.35
N GLU A 108 -6.26 12.52 4.89
CA GLU A 108 -6.35 11.94 6.24
C GLU A 108 -5.57 10.63 6.33
N ARG A 109 -5.65 9.78 5.29
CA ARG A 109 -4.88 8.54 5.22
C ARG A 109 -3.38 8.80 5.25
N TYR A 110 -2.86 9.70 4.42
CA TYR A 110 -1.43 10.00 4.40
C TYR A 110 -0.95 10.68 5.66
N HIS A 111 -1.75 11.55 6.26
CA HIS A 111 -1.45 12.16 7.55
C HIS A 111 -1.28 11.08 8.65
N PHE A 112 -2.18 10.11 8.71
CA PHE A 112 -2.07 8.98 9.64
C PHE A 112 -0.83 8.13 9.36
N PHE A 113 -0.51 7.85 8.10
CA PHE A 113 0.67 7.08 7.73
C PHE A 113 1.96 7.78 8.15
N GLU A 114 2.09 9.06 7.87
CA GLU A 114 3.25 9.87 8.24
C GLU A 114 3.44 9.92 9.76
N GLN A 115 2.36 10.07 10.51
CA GLN A 115 2.39 10.04 11.97
C GLN A 115 2.97 8.72 12.50
N VAL A 116 2.44 7.57 12.05
CA VAL A 116 2.92 6.25 12.49
C VAL A 116 4.37 6.02 12.06
N MET A 117 4.75 6.43 10.84
CA MET A 117 6.12 6.30 10.35
C MET A 117 7.10 7.07 11.21
N GLU A 118 6.79 8.30 11.61
CA GLU A 118 7.65 9.11 12.46
C GLU A 118 7.75 8.54 13.89
N GLU A 119 6.61 8.21 14.51
CA GLU A 119 6.56 7.67 15.87
C GLU A 119 7.22 6.29 16.01
N SER A 120 7.13 5.46 14.98
CA SER A 120 7.64 4.08 15.01
C SER A 120 8.91 3.88 14.18
N HIS A 121 9.50 4.95 13.65
CA HIS A 121 10.77 4.96 12.91
C HIS A 121 10.78 4.07 11.65
N TYR A 122 9.67 4.03 10.89
CA TYR A 122 9.65 3.44 9.56
C TYR A 122 10.24 4.42 8.55
N ASN A 123 11.16 3.96 7.71
CA ASN A 123 11.80 4.80 6.69
C ASN A 123 11.18 4.65 5.30
N LYS A 124 10.34 3.62 5.08
CA LYS A 124 9.63 3.41 3.81
C LYS A 124 8.18 3.04 4.02
N LEU A 125 7.31 3.58 3.13
CA LEU A 125 5.90 3.23 3.00
C LEU A 125 5.71 2.43 1.72
N ALA A 126 5.35 1.16 1.81
CA ALA A 126 5.03 0.32 0.66
C ALA A 126 3.53 0.36 0.35
N VAL A 127 3.18 0.68 -0.89
CA VAL A 127 1.79 0.71 -1.38
C VAL A 127 1.61 -0.20 -2.58
N ALA A 128 0.43 -0.83 -2.69
CA ALA A 128 0.15 -1.91 -3.63
C ALA A 128 -0.38 -1.42 -4.99
N HIS A 129 0.11 -0.29 -5.52
CA HIS A 129 -0.19 0.10 -6.90
C HIS A 129 0.50 -0.87 -7.87
N HIS A 130 -0.21 -1.27 -8.91
CA HIS A 130 0.24 -2.25 -9.90
C HIS A 130 0.19 -1.72 -11.35
N ALA A 131 0.54 -2.54 -12.33
CA ALA A 131 0.66 -2.11 -13.73
C ALA A 131 -0.64 -1.58 -14.32
N ASP A 132 -1.79 -2.16 -13.96
CA ASP A 132 -3.09 -1.70 -14.48
C ASP A 132 -3.45 -0.30 -13.93
N ASP A 133 -3.11 0.02 -12.66
CA ASP A 133 -3.25 1.38 -12.10
C ASP A 133 -2.38 2.39 -12.84
N GLN A 134 -1.20 1.94 -13.30
CA GLN A 134 -0.30 2.75 -14.11
C GLN A 134 -0.95 3.14 -15.44
N VAL A 135 -1.56 2.17 -16.13
CA VAL A 135 -2.28 2.38 -17.40
C VAL A 135 -3.44 3.35 -17.17
N GLU A 136 -4.26 3.11 -16.14
CA GLU A 136 -5.38 3.99 -15.78
C GLU A 136 -4.92 5.44 -15.53
N SER A 137 -3.83 5.61 -14.77
CA SER A 137 -3.26 6.92 -14.47
C SER A 137 -2.82 7.67 -15.73
N VAL A 138 -2.20 6.98 -16.69
CA VAL A 138 -1.79 7.56 -17.97
C VAL A 138 -3.02 7.96 -18.79
N PHE A 139 -4.04 7.10 -18.92
CA PHE A 139 -5.29 7.41 -19.61
C PHE A 139 -6.00 8.61 -19.01
N MET A 140 -6.12 8.69 -17.69
CA MET A 140 -6.72 9.84 -17.03
C MET A 140 -5.94 11.15 -17.28
N GLY A 141 -4.62 11.08 -17.38
CA GLY A 141 -3.78 12.23 -17.76
C GLY A 141 -4.07 12.68 -19.17
N LEU A 142 -4.15 11.76 -20.13
CA LEU A 142 -4.45 12.06 -21.54
C LEU A 142 -5.84 12.69 -21.73
N THR A 143 -6.86 12.17 -21.04
CA THR A 143 -8.25 12.70 -21.13
C THR A 143 -8.36 14.12 -20.55
N ARG A 144 -7.51 14.49 -19.60
CA ARG A 144 -7.45 15.83 -19.00
C ARG A 144 -6.51 16.80 -19.75
N GLY A 145 -5.91 16.36 -20.85
CA GLY A 145 -4.96 17.17 -21.62
C GLY A 145 -3.64 17.44 -20.90
N THR A 146 -3.32 16.65 -19.85
CA THR A 146 -2.07 16.76 -19.11
C THR A 146 -1.12 15.63 -19.52
N ARG A 147 0.18 15.96 -19.66
CA ARG A 147 1.20 14.92 -19.82
C ARG A 147 1.34 14.17 -18.51
N SER A 148 0.70 13.01 -18.38
CA SER A 148 0.94 12.10 -17.27
C SER A 148 2.03 11.09 -17.66
N ASN A 149 3.15 11.14 -16.98
CA ASN A 149 4.22 10.13 -17.14
C ASN A 149 3.92 8.84 -16.34
N GLY A 150 2.68 8.70 -15.86
CA GLY A 150 2.30 7.62 -14.97
C GLY A 150 2.81 7.80 -13.53
N MET A 151 2.86 6.70 -12.78
CA MET A 151 3.34 6.71 -11.40
C MET A 151 4.82 6.36 -11.32
N TYR A 152 5.55 7.09 -10.51
CA TYR A 152 6.95 6.75 -10.21
C TYR A 152 7.03 5.53 -9.28
N ALA A 153 8.08 4.72 -9.48
CA ALA A 153 8.37 3.55 -8.63
C ALA A 153 8.55 3.94 -7.16
N LYS A 154 9.11 5.11 -6.91
CA LYS A 154 9.30 5.70 -5.59
C LYS A 154 9.18 7.23 -5.60
N ARG A 155 8.85 7.82 -4.46
CA ARG A 155 8.81 9.26 -4.22
C ARG A 155 8.97 9.59 -2.75
N ASN A 156 9.38 10.80 -2.42
CA ASN A 156 9.44 11.24 -1.03
C ASN A 156 8.03 11.42 -0.42
N ILE A 157 7.92 11.13 0.86
CA ILE A 157 6.76 11.38 1.72
C ILE A 157 7.27 11.84 3.10
N GLY A 158 7.13 13.12 3.40
CA GLY A 158 7.78 13.69 4.59
C GLY A 158 9.28 13.43 4.60
N LYS A 159 9.78 12.82 5.67
CA LYS A 159 11.18 12.40 5.83
C LYS A 159 11.47 10.99 5.31
N ALA A 160 10.45 10.27 4.83
CA ALA A 160 10.51 8.89 4.39
C ALA A 160 10.32 8.76 2.86
N GLU A 161 10.39 7.54 2.35
CA GLU A 161 10.18 7.24 0.95
C GLU A 161 8.93 6.34 0.76
N LEU A 162 8.04 6.73 -0.15
CA LEU A 162 6.94 5.87 -0.61
C LEU A 162 7.44 5.04 -1.78
N ILE A 163 7.25 3.73 -1.72
CA ILE A 163 7.65 2.77 -2.76
C ILE A 163 6.45 1.98 -3.29
N ARG A 164 6.53 1.53 -4.56
CA ARG A 164 5.51 0.76 -5.26
C ARG A 164 6.08 -0.53 -5.83
N PRO A 165 6.29 -1.56 -5.00
CA PRO A 165 6.95 -2.80 -5.44
C PRO A 165 6.20 -3.58 -6.52
N LEU A 166 4.85 -3.43 -6.59
CA LEU A 166 4.00 -4.16 -7.52
C LEU A 166 3.78 -3.44 -8.86
N LEU A 167 4.42 -2.29 -9.11
CA LEU A 167 4.12 -1.45 -10.28
C LEU A 167 4.46 -2.11 -11.63
N SER A 168 5.23 -3.18 -11.64
CA SER A 168 5.56 -3.97 -12.84
C SER A 168 4.65 -5.17 -13.07
N VAL A 169 3.83 -5.58 -12.08
CA VAL A 169 2.97 -6.75 -12.20
C VAL A 169 1.53 -6.37 -12.51
N THR A 170 0.83 -7.24 -13.25
CA THR A 170 -0.57 -7.07 -13.61
C THR A 170 -1.49 -7.60 -12.50
N ARG A 171 -2.73 -7.15 -12.49
CA ARG A 171 -3.80 -7.67 -11.63
C ARG A 171 -3.93 -9.19 -11.71
N LYS A 172 -3.85 -9.74 -12.92
CA LYS A 172 -3.93 -11.19 -13.16
C LYS A 172 -2.79 -11.96 -12.49
N GLN A 173 -1.56 -11.43 -12.49
CA GLN A 173 -0.43 -12.04 -11.78
C GLN A 173 -0.60 -11.99 -10.26
N ILE A 174 -1.18 -10.90 -9.73
CA ILE A 174 -1.52 -10.76 -8.31
C ILE A 174 -2.54 -11.82 -7.89
N GLU A 175 -3.63 -11.96 -8.64
CA GLU A 175 -4.68 -12.95 -8.36
C GLU A 175 -4.14 -14.39 -8.43
N HIS A 176 -3.31 -14.69 -9.41
CA HIS A 176 -2.65 -15.99 -9.53
C HIS A 176 -1.76 -16.28 -8.30
N PHE A 177 -0.93 -15.30 -7.91
CA PHE A 177 -0.07 -15.42 -6.72
C PHE A 177 -0.90 -15.68 -5.45
N LEU A 178 -2.01 -14.96 -5.23
CA LEU A 178 -2.85 -15.16 -4.06
C LEU A 178 -3.53 -16.54 -4.06
N ASN A 179 -3.99 -17.02 -5.22
CA ASN A 179 -4.56 -18.37 -5.34
C ASN A 179 -3.53 -19.45 -4.97
N GLU A 180 -2.26 -19.29 -5.34
CA GLU A 180 -1.18 -20.19 -4.92
C GLU A 180 -0.94 -20.15 -3.40
N GLN A 181 -1.28 -19.05 -2.74
CA GLN A 181 -1.17 -18.87 -1.28
C GLN A 181 -2.45 -19.29 -0.52
N HIS A 182 -3.47 -19.79 -1.23
CA HIS A 182 -4.77 -20.19 -0.66
C HIS A 182 -5.59 -19.04 -0.02
N TYR A 183 -5.48 -17.84 -0.61
CA TYR A 183 -6.32 -16.68 -0.31
C TYR A 183 -7.46 -16.51 -1.32
#